data_fed251016b88e014bdedbb4c9b8ac4b8
#
_entry.id   fed251016b88e014bdedbb4c9b8ac4b8
#
_cell.length_a   1.000
_cell.length_b   1.000
_cell.length_c   1.000
_cell.angle_alpha   90.00
_cell.angle_beta   90.00
_cell.angle_gamma   90.00
#
_symmetry.space_group_name_H-M   'P 1'
#
loop_
_entity.id
_entity.type
_entity.pdbx_description
1 polymer ?
#
loop_
_entity_poly.entity_id
_entity_poly.type
_entity_poly.pdbx_seq_one_letter_code
_entity_poly.pdbx_strand_id
1 'polypeptide(L)'
;MVHTVLLVIHVAAGSAGLLLGPAAMYQDTRRFIAGQRTTGPVSAGYRSAVLVVCLSATALVIAYRADLWWLVPVSALTYGLAILARESAARRFRGWSHGYVHGQGGSYIALVTALIVVALTVDGPVADSAQLIPWLAPAAPGRPHHECLPVPGSGPVT
;
A
#
# COMPACT_ATOMS: atom_id res chain seq x y z
N MET A 1 -0.78 -20.26 18.92
CA MET A 1 0.17 -19.27 19.49
C MET A 1 1.01 -18.57 18.40
N VAL A 2 1.64 -19.28 17.44
CA VAL A 2 2.47 -18.66 16.38
C VAL A 2 1.69 -17.65 15.52
N HIS A 3 0.44 -17.96 15.12
CA HIS A 3 -0.42 -17.07 14.36
C HIS A 3 -0.64 -15.72 15.08
N THR A 4 -1.00 -15.76 16.37
CA THR A 4 -1.25 -14.54 17.16
C THR A 4 0.02 -13.70 17.30
N VAL A 5 1.17 -14.31 17.49
CA VAL A 5 2.46 -13.61 17.57
C VAL A 5 2.80 -12.92 16.25
N LEU A 6 2.66 -13.62 15.12
CA LEU A 6 2.87 -13.05 13.79
C LEU A 6 1.91 -11.87 13.51
N LEU A 7 0.66 -12.02 13.89
CA LEU A 7 -0.34 -10.95 13.73
C LEU A 7 0.02 -9.72 14.56
N VAL A 8 0.40 -9.90 15.82
CA VAL A 8 0.83 -8.79 16.70
C VAL A 8 2.05 -8.07 16.13
N ILE A 9 3.06 -8.85 15.68
CA ILE A 9 4.25 -8.27 15.04
C ILE A 9 3.87 -7.48 13.79
N HIS A 10 2.99 -8.04 12.95
CA HIS A 10 2.53 -7.40 11.71
C HIS A 10 1.83 -6.07 12.00
N VAL A 11 0.88 -6.05 12.94
CA VAL A 11 0.13 -4.85 13.32
C VAL A 11 1.04 -3.80 13.94
N ALA A 12 1.93 -4.21 14.86
CA ALA A 12 2.86 -3.29 15.51
C ALA A 12 3.83 -2.65 14.50
N ALA A 13 4.40 -3.46 13.60
CA ALA A 13 5.29 -2.97 12.55
C ALA A 13 4.56 -2.09 11.54
N GLY A 14 3.33 -2.43 11.17
CA GLY A 14 2.47 -1.63 10.29
C GLY A 14 2.17 -0.26 10.89
N SER A 15 1.76 -0.22 12.15
CA SER A 15 1.51 1.03 12.89
C SER A 15 2.78 1.89 12.98
N ALA A 16 3.93 1.28 13.29
CA ALA A 16 5.21 1.98 13.30
C ALA A 16 5.56 2.55 11.93
N GLY A 17 5.36 1.78 10.85
CA GLY A 17 5.58 2.23 9.47
C GLY A 17 4.69 3.41 9.09
N LEU A 18 3.41 3.39 9.46
CA LEU A 18 2.48 4.49 9.21
C LEU A 18 2.88 5.78 9.90
N LEU A 19 3.37 5.71 11.13
CA LEU A 19 3.82 6.88 11.89
C LEU A 19 5.18 7.39 11.40
N LEU A 20 6.11 6.48 11.11
CA LEU A 20 7.46 6.83 10.67
C LEU A 20 7.51 7.33 9.22
N GLY A 21 6.57 6.94 8.36
CA GLY A 21 6.56 7.31 6.95
C GLY A 21 6.59 8.83 6.72
N PRO A 22 5.60 9.59 7.21
CA PRO A 22 5.58 11.05 7.08
C PRO A 22 6.77 11.73 7.77
N ALA A 23 7.17 11.24 8.95
CA ALA A 23 8.32 11.75 9.69
C ALA A 23 9.64 11.55 8.93
N ALA A 24 9.81 10.40 8.26
CA ALA A 24 10.95 10.11 7.42
C ALA A 24 11.00 11.05 6.21
N MET A 25 9.88 11.23 5.50
CA MET A 25 9.78 12.14 4.34
C MET A 25 10.14 13.58 4.75
N TYR A 26 9.60 14.06 5.86
CA TYR A 26 9.88 15.40 6.36
C TYR A 26 11.35 15.57 6.73
N GLN A 27 11.93 14.64 7.49
CA GLN A 27 13.31 14.70 7.94
C GLN A 27 14.29 14.61 6.76
N ASP A 28 14.06 13.72 5.81
CA ASP A 28 14.93 13.53 4.65
C ASP A 28 14.88 14.75 3.72
N THR A 29 13.69 15.35 3.51
CA THR A 29 13.55 16.58 2.75
C THR A 29 14.40 17.70 3.34
N ARG A 30 14.35 17.89 4.66
CA ARG A 30 15.20 18.89 5.34
C ARG A 30 16.68 18.58 5.17
N ARG A 31 17.09 17.31 5.25
CA ARG A 31 18.48 16.88 5.03
C ARG A 31 18.94 17.16 3.60
N PHE A 32 18.09 16.89 2.61
CA PHE A 32 18.42 17.14 1.21
C PHE A 32 18.56 18.63 0.90
N ILE A 33 17.71 19.48 1.49
CA ILE A 33 17.84 20.95 1.41
C ILE A 33 19.15 21.41 2.04
N ALA A 34 19.58 20.80 3.16
CA ALA A 34 20.85 21.05 3.81
C ALA A 34 22.08 20.45 3.08
N GLY A 35 21.90 19.89 1.88
CA GLY A 35 22.99 19.33 1.07
C GLY A 35 23.45 17.93 1.49
N GLN A 36 22.85 17.31 2.48
CA GLN A 36 23.20 15.94 2.91
C GLN A 36 22.78 14.91 1.87
N ARG A 37 23.59 13.85 1.72
CA ARG A 37 23.40 12.83 0.67
C ARG A 37 22.83 11.50 1.17
N THR A 38 22.49 11.42 2.44
CA THR A 38 22.01 10.18 3.07
C THR A 38 20.66 10.39 3.73
N THR A 39 19.85 9.35 3.70
CA THR A 39 18.59 9.30 4.45
C THR A 39 18.87 9.26 5.96
N GLY A 40 17.94 9.78 6.75
CA GLY A 40 18.08 9.85 8.21
C GLY A 40 17.83 8.50 8.92
N PRO A 41 18.08 8.46 10.24
CA PRO A 41 17.80 7.26 11.05
C PRO A 41 16.30 6.93 11.09
N VAL A 42 15.43 7.92 11.02
CA VAL A 42 13.97 7.71 10.95
C VAL A 42 13.58 6.95 9.67
N SER A 43 14.21 7.28 8.52
CA SER A 43 14.03 6.53 7.28
C SER A 43 14.58 5.11 7.38
N ALA A 44 15.64 4.87 8.14
CA ALA A 44 16.11 3.52 8.43
C ALA A 44 15.07 2.73 9.24
N GLY A 45 14.51 3.34 10.29
CA GLY A 45 13.43 2.77 11.08
C GLY A 45 12.18 2.46 10.25
N TYR A 46 11.78 3.40 9.39
CA TYR A 46 10.67 3.18 8.44
C TYR A 46 10.91 1.95 7.54
N ARG A 47 12.08 1.85 6.90
CA ARG A 47 12.40 0.69 6.04
C ARG A 47 12.41 -0.63 6.81
N SER A 48 12.92 -0.63 8.05
CA SER A 48 12.88 -1.82 8.90
C SER A 48 11.43 -2.21 9.24
N ALA A 49 10.58 -1.25 9.54
CA ALA A 49 9.15 -1.50 9.78
C ALA A 49 8.46 -2.09 8.53
N VAL A 50 8.70 -1.50 7.35
CA VAL A 50 8.17 -2.02 6.07
C VAL A 50 8.66 -3.44 5.81
N LEU A 51 9.96 -3.73 6.05
CA LEU A 51 10.50 -5.08 5.90
C LEU A 51 9.78 -6.08 6.80
N VAL A 52 9.62 -5.75 8.09
CA VAL A 52 8.95 -6.63 9.05
C VAL A 52 7.48 -6.86 8.66
N VAL A 53 6.78 -5.82 8.21
CA VAL A 53 5.40 -5.94 7.68
C VAL A 53 5.35 -6.89 6.49
N CYS A 54 6.24 -6.72 5.50
CA CYS A 54 6.28 -7.56 4.31
C CYS A 54 6.61 -9.02 4.63
N LEU A 55 7.57 -9.26 5.52
CA LEU A 55 7.94 -10.63 5.94
C LEU A 55 6.82 -11.30 6.74
N SER A 56 6.23 -10.59 7.70
CA SER A 56 5.12 -11.14 8.50
C SER A 56 3.86 -11.37 7.66
N ALA A 57 3.53 -10.48 6.71
CA ALA A 57 2.44 -10.68 5.77
C ALA A 57 2.67 -11.94 4.90
N THR A 58 3.86 -12.08 4.34
CA THR A 58 4.25 -13.24 3.53
C THR A 58 4.16 -14.54 4.35
N ALA A 59 4.66 -14.53 5.59
CA ALA A 59 4.60 -15.69 6.49
C ALA A 59 3.15 -16.05 6.84
N LEU A 60 2.28 -15.06 7.12
CA LEU A 60 0.86 -15.28 7.39
C LEU A 60 0.12 -15.85 6.17
N VAL A 61 0.40 -15.35 4.98
CA VAL A 61 -0.19 -15.86 3.74
C VAL A 61 0.21 -17.31 3.51
N ILE A 62 1.51 -17.62 3.55
CA ILE A 62 2.02 -18.97 3.27
C ILE A 62 1.52 -19.98 4.32
N ALA A 63 1.49 -19.59 5.60
CA ALA A 63 1.17 -20.52 6.68
C ALA A 63 -0.34 -20.70 6.92
N TYR A 64 -1.17 -19.69 6.63
CA TYR A 64 -2.56 -19.66 7.09
C TYR A 64 -3.59 -19.26 6.05
N ARG A 65 -3.22 -18.50 5.01
CA ARG A 65 -4.13 -17.91 4.05
C ARG A 65 -3.57 -17.97 2.62
N ALA A 66 -3.33 -19.19 2.13
CA ALA A 66 -2.81 -19.43 0.79
C ALA A 66 -3.69 -18.86 -0.35
N ASP A 67 -4.98 -18.61 -0.07
CA ASP A 67 -5.93 -17.91 -0.95
C ASP A 67 -5.50 -16.48 -1.27
N LEU A 68 -4.71 -15.85 -0.39
CA LEU A 68 -4.19 -14.49 -0.53
C LEU A 68 -2.78 -14.43 -1.13
N TRP A 69 -2.35 -15.46 -1.87
CA TRP A 69 -1.00 -15.57 -2.43
C TRP A 69 -0.55 -14.33 -3.23
N TRP A 70 -1.48 -13.60 -3.83
CA TRP A 70 -1.22 -12.37 -4.58
C TRP A 70 -0.67 -11.22 -3.70
N LEU A 71 -0.82 -11.27 -2.38
CA LEU A 71 -0.18 -10.31 -1.46
C LEU A 71 1.34 -10.46 -1.40
N VAL A 72 1.88 -11.62 -1.74
CA VAL A 72 3.33 -11.85 -1.73
C VAL A 72 4.06 -10.95 -2.74
N PRO A 73 3.69 -10.90 -4.03
CA PRO A 73 4.31 -9.97 -4.96
C PRO A 73 4.06 -8.49 -4.61
N VAL A 74 2.89 -8.16 -4.02
CA VAL A 74 2.61 -6.79 -3.54
C VAL A 74 3.55 -6.42 -2.39
N SER A 75 3.79 -7.32 -1.45
CA SER A 75 4.75 -7.13 -0.36
C SER A 75 6.18 -6.92 -0.89
N ALA A 76 6.60 -7.73 -1.85
CA ALA A 76 7.91 -7.61 -2.49
C ALA A 76 8.05 -6.26 -3.22
N LEU A 77 7.02 -5.82 -3.95
CA LEU A 77 6.99 -4.52 -4.62
C LEU A 77 7.08 -3.37 -3.60
N THR A 78 6.30 -3.43 -2.52
CA THR A 78 6.28 -2.40 -1.47
C THR A 78 7.66 -2.23 -0.85
N TYR A 79 8.34 -3.32 -0.51
CA TYR A 79 9.70 -3.26 0.02
C TYR A 79 10.71 -2.80 -1.04
N GLY A 80 10.56 -3.25 -2.29
CA GLY A 80 11.38 -2.80 -3.42
C GLY A 80 11.33 -1.30 -3.62
N LEU A 81 10.15 -0.69 -3.50
CA LEU A 81 9.98 0.77 -3.54
C LEU A 81 10.72 1.48 -2.39
N ALA A 82 10.67 0.94 -1.17
CA ALA A 82 11.41 1.49 -0.04
C ALA A 82 12.93 1.41 -0.24
N ILE A 83 13.44 0.35 -0.88
CA ILE A 83 14.85 0.23 -1.26
C ILE A 83 15.19 1.21 -2.38
N LEU A 84 14.32 1.36 -3.41
CA LEU A 84 14.51 2.32 -4.48
C LEU A 84 14.70 3.75 -3.94
N ALA A 85 13.92 4.15 -2.95
CA ALA A 85 14.06 5.45 -2.30
C ALA A 85 15.47 5.63 -1.71
N ARG A 86 15.95 4.61 -0.97
CA ARG A 86 17.29 4.62 -0.37
C ARG A 86 18.39 4.74 -1.44
N GLU A 87 18.35 3.89 -2.45
CA GLU A 87 19.35 3.85 -3.51
C GLU A 87 19.36 5.15 -4.32
N SER A 88 18.19 5.72 -4.61
CA SER A 88 18.07 7.00 -5.28
C SER A 88 18.73 8.12 -4.47
N ALA A 89 18.50 8.18 -3.16
CA ALA A 89 19.11 9.17 -2.28
C ALA A 89 20.64 8.98 -2.17
N ALA A 90 21.13 7.74 -2.09
CA ALA A 90 22.53 7.42 -1.95
C ALA A 90 23.34 7.69 -3.23
N ARG A 91 22.85 7.26 -4.37
CA ARG A 91 23.59 7.33 -5.65
C ARG A 91 23.44 8.66 -6.37
N ARG A 92 22.37 9.42 -6.10
CA ARG A 92 22.07 10.72 -6.73
C ARG A 92 22.30 10.76 -8.25
N PHE A 93 21.85 9.72 -8.94
CA PHE A 93 21.85 9.70 -10.40
C PHE A 93 20.90 10.75 -10.99
N ARG A 94 20.99 11.00 -12.29
CA ARG A 94 20.09 11.96 -12.97
C ARG A 94 18.63 11.58 -12.72
N GLY A 95 17.84 12.45 -12.08
CA GLY A 95 16.45 12.19 -11.68
C GLY A 95 16.28 11.46 -10.34
N TRP A 96 17.31 11.41 -9.50
CA TRP A 96 17.26 10.77 -8.18
C TRP A 96 16.08 11.23 -7.30
N SER A 97 15.68 12.51 -7.40
CA SER A 97 14.55 13.05 -6.64
C SER A 97 13.23 12.36 -7.03
N HIS A 98 13.01 12.08 -8.31
CA HIS A 98 11.86 11.30 -8.75
C HIS A 98 11.91 9.87 -8.19
N GLY A 99 13.06 9.20 -8.27
CA GLY A 99 13.25 7.88 -7.70
C GLY A 99 13.00 7.84 -6.19
N TYR A 100 13.44 8.86 -5.46
CA TYR A 100 13.17 8.98 -4.02
C TYR A 100 11.68 9.19 -3.74
N VAL A 101 11.04 10.16 -4.40
CA VAL A 101 9.62 10.49 -4.17
C VAL A 101 8.73 9.30 -4.53
N HIS A 102 8.93 8.68 -5.69
CA HIS A 102 8.15 7.52 -6.09
C HIS A 102 8.42 6.29 -5.19
N GLY A 103 9.66 6.07 -4.81
CA GLY A 103 10.02 4.97 -3.91
C GLY A 103 9.44 5.14 -2.50
N GLN A 104 9.69 6.28 -1.87
CA GLN A 104 9.22 6.54 -0.51
C GLN A 104 7.70 6.74 -0.45
N GLY A 105 7.15 7.56 -1.37
CA GLY A 105 5.71 7.81 -1.48
C GLY A 105 4.95 6.56 -1.89
N GLY A 106 5.45 5.83 -2.90
CA GLY A 106 4.82 4.61 -3.37
C GLY A 106 4.77 3.51 -2.31
N SER A 107 5.85 3.29 -1.56
CA SER A 107 5.86 2.32 -0.46
C SER A 107 4.90 2.72 0.66
N TYR A 108 4.78 4.01 0.97
CA TYR A 108 3.84 4.50 1.98
C TYR A 108 2.38 4.36 1.53
N ILE A 109 2.07 4.73 0.29
CA ILE A 109 0.73 4.55 -0.29
C ILE A 109 0.35 3.08 -0.30
N ALA A 110 1.26 2.18 -0.69
CA ALA A 110 1.01 0.74 -0.67
C ALA A 110 0.70 0.23 0.75
N LEU A 111 1.41 0.73 1.77
CA LEU A 111 1.18 0.38 3.17
C LEU A 111 -0.23 0.83 3.65
N VAL A 112 -0.61 2.09 3.34
CA VAL A 112 -1.93 2.64 3.68
C VAL A 112 -3.04 1.88 2.95
N THR A 113 -2.86 1.62 1.66
CA THR A 113 -3.83 0.86 0.86
C THR A 113 -4.01 -0.55 1.40
N ALA A 114 -2.91 -1.24 1.73
CA ALA A 114 -2.98 -2.58 2.33
C ALA A 114 -3.74 -2.56 3.66
N LEU A 115 -3.51 -1.56 4.52
CA LEU A 115 -4.26 -1.41 5.78
C LEU A 115 -5.76 -1.24 5.53
N ILE A 116 -6.14 -0.34 4.62
CA ILE A 116 -7.55 -0.08 4.29
C ILE A 116 -8.22 -1.35 3.73
N VAL A 117 -7.56 -2.03 2.79
CA VAL A 117 -8.11 -3.25 2.18
C VAL A 117 -8.27 -4.35 3.23
N VAL A 118 -7.27 -4.59 4.07
CA VAL A 118 -7.36 -5.60 5.13
C VAL A 118 -8.48 -5.26 6.11
N ALA A 119 -8.60 -4.00 6.54
CA ALA A 119 -9.66 -3.56 7.43
C ALA A 119 -11.07 -3.74 6.83
N LEU A 120 -11.20 -3.57 5.50
CA LEU A 120 -12.49 -3.75 4.82
C LEU A 120 -12.83 -5.21 4.54
N THR A 121 -11.83 -6.08 4.33
CA THR A 121 -12.03 -7.47 3.87
C THR A 121 -12.00 -8.50 4.99
N VAL A 122 -11.25 -8.26 6.08
CA VAL A 122 -11.10 -9.27 7.14
C VAL A 122 -12.22 -9.20 8.17
N ASP A 123 -12.62 -7.99 8.58
CA ASP A 123 -13.68 -7.75 9.58
C ASP A 123 -14.77 -6.80 9.06
N GLY A 124 -14.73 -6.43 7.78
CA GLY A 124 -15.57 -5.40 7.19
C GLY A 124 -16.76 -5.95 6.39
N PRO A 125 -17.63 -5.05 5.89
CA PRO A 125 -18.85 -5.39 5.16
C PRO A 125 -18.62 -6.08 3.81
N VAL A 126 -17.38 -6.29 3.38
CA VAL A 126 -17.00 -6.86 2.06
C VAL A 126 -16.25 -8.19 2.23
N ALA A 127 -16.54 -8.95 3.31
CA ALA A 127 -15.82 -10.19 3.62
C ALA A 127 -16.05 -11.34 2.63
N ASP A 128 -17.04 -11.29 1.75
CA ASP A 128 -17.37 -12.33 0.76
C ASP A 128 -17.06 -11.92 -0.68
N SER A 129 -16.40 -12.82 -1.41
CA SER A 129 -16.22 -12.91 -2.88
C SER A 129 -15.76 -11.67 -3.69
N ALA A 130 -15.69 -10.48 -3.11
CA ALA A 130 -15.34 -9.24 -3.80
C ALA A 130 -14.01 -8.60 -3.34
N GLN A 131 -13.09 -9.41 -2.80
CA GLN A 131 -11.83 -8.93 -2.19
C GLN A 131 -10.92 -8.11 -3.14
N LEU A 132 -11.08 -8.29 -4.45
CA LEU A 132 -10.30 -7.53 -5.44
C LEU A 132 -10.95 -6.20 -5.84
N ILE A 133 -12.25 -6.00 -5.56
CA ILE A 133 -12.96 -4.79 -5.95
C ILE A 133 -12.36 -3.52 -5.33
N PRO A 134 -12.03 -3.46 -4.03
CA PRO A 134 -11.40 -2.28 -3.44
C PRO A 134 -10.03 -1.92 -4.05
N TRP A 135 -9.29 -2.93 -4.59
CA TRP A 135 -8.01 -2.71 -5.26
C TRP A 135 -8.17 -2.19 -6.69
N LEU A 136 -9.23 -2.58 -7.38
CA LEU A 136 -9.49 -2.25 -8.78
C LEU A 136 -10.43 -1.05 -8.93
N ALA A 137 -11.17 -0.67 -7.89
CA ALA A 137 -12.13 0.42 -7.93
C ALA A 137 -11.54 1.76 -8.43
N PRO A 138 -10.30 2.16 -8.07
CA PRO A 138 -9.70 3.37 -8.61
C PRO A 138 -9.37 3.30 -10.10
N ALA A 139 -9.23 2.10 -10.65
CA ALA A 139 -8.87 1.87 -12.06
C ALA A 139 -10.08 1.59 -12.96
N ALA A 140 -11.27 1.42 -12.40
CA ALA A 140 -12.48 1.18 -13.19
C ALA A 140 -12.93 2.48 -13.87
N PRO A 141 -12.89 2.57 -15.22
CA PRO A 141 -13.48 3.70 -15.90
C PRO A 141 -14.98 3.74 -15.56
N GLY A 142 -15.44 4.89 -15.07
CA GLY A 142 -16.83 5.10 -14.70
C GLY A 142 -17.73 4.65 -15.85
N ARG A 143 -18.57 3.64 -15.63
CA ARG A 143 -19.59 3.26 -16.59
C ARG A 143 -20.56 4.44 -16.71
N PRO A 144 -20.78 4.97 -17.92
CA PRO A 144 -21.86 5.93 -18.09
C PRO A 144 -23.16 5.22 -17.75
N HIS A 145 -23.85 5.69 -16.72
CA HIS A 145 -25.21 5.30 -16.43
C HIS A 145 -26.11 5.76 -17.57
N HIS A 146 -26.27 4.93 -18.59
CA HIS A 146 -27.41 5.02 -19.48
C HIS A 146 -28.57 4.28 -18.79
N GLU A 147 -29.17 4.91 -17.80
CA GLU A 147 -30.56 4.59 -17.45
C GLU A 147 -31.43 5.05 -18.61
N CYS A 148 -31.74 4.13 -19.52
CA CYS A 148 -32.89 4.28 -20.38
C CYS A 148 -34.12 4.18 -19.49
N LEU A 149 -34.66 5.33 -19.11
CA LEU A 149 -36.01 5.43 -18.57
C LEU A 149 -36.99 4.88 -19.61
N PRO A 150 -37.85 3.90 -19.26
CA PRO A 150 -38.92 3.50 -20.14
C PRO A 150 -39.91 4.65 -20.31
N VAL A 151 -40.12 5.07 -21.55
CA VAL A 151 -41.16 6.04 -21.92
C VAL A 151 -42.51 5.41 -21.65
N PRO A 152 -43.34 5.93 -20.73
CA PRO A 152 -44.69 5.39 -20.54
C PRO A 152 -45.61 5.99 -21.60
N GLY A 153 -46.26 5.14 -22.37
CA GLY A 153 -47.44 5.48 -23.09
C GLY A 153 -47.38 5.49 -24.63
N SER A 154 -47.45 4.33 -25.24
CA SER A 154 -48.15 4.18 -26.53
C SER A 154 -49.14 3.05 -26.39
N GLY A 155 -50.32 3.37 -25.85
CA GLY A 155 -51.48 2.48 -25.94
C GLY A 155 -51.97 2.38 -27.39
N PRO A 156 -52.55 1.23 -27.78
CA PRO A 156 -53.04 1.05 -29.11
C PRO A 156 -54.30 1.91 -29.33
N VAL A 157 -54.29 2.70 -30.42
CA VAL A 157 -55.48 3.38 -30.93
C VAL A 157 -56.23 2.34 -31.75
N THR A 158 -57.42 2.02 -31.27
CA THR A 158 -58.44 1.26 -32.04
C THR A 158 -59.09 2.15 -33.12
#